data_9f1f5bbb3c46c3229a655efa6d250909
#
_entry.id   9f1f5bbb3c46c3229a655efa6d250909
#
_cell.length_a   1.000
_cell.length_b   1.000
_cell.length_c   1.000
_cell.angle_alpha   90.00
_cell.angle_beta   90.00
_cell.angle_gamma   90.00
#
_symmetry.space_group_name_H-M   'P 1'
#
loop_
_entity.id
_entity.type
_entity.pdbx_description
1 polymer ?
#
loop_
_entity_poly.entity_id
_entity_poly.type
_entity_poly.pdbx_seq_one_letter_code
_entity_poly.pdbx_strand_id
1 'polypeptide(L)'
;MRKYLLSAAAVTALLAGSTTAMADEAAAQRWIDQEFQPSTLSKDEQLAEMQWFISAAEPYSGMEINVLSEGIPTHSYESEVLTKAFEEITGIKVNHQILGEGEVVQAVQTQMQTGRNLYDAYVND
;
A
#
# COMPACT_ATOMS: atom_id res chain seq x y z
N MET A 1 53.98 -4.71 38.14
CA MET A 1 53.57 -4.19 36.83
C MET A 1 52.28 -4.91 36.39
N ARG A 2 51.11 -4.27 36.55
CA ARG A 2 49.82 -4.84 36.15
C ARG A 2 49.45 -4.23 34.81
N LYS A 3 49.37 -5.06 33.76
CA LYS A 3 48.91 -4.68 32.41
C LYS A 3 47.39 -4.73 32.39
N TYR A 4 46.72 -3.62 32.18
CA TYR A 4 45.28 -3.53 31.94
C TYR A 4 45.04 -3.74 30.43
N LEU A 5 44.34 -4.82 30.08
CA LEU A 5 43.81 -5.07 28.75
C LEU A 5 42.47 -4.35 28.66
N LEU A 6 42.38 -3.33 27.83
CA LEU A 6 41.13 -2.66 27.44
C LEU A 6 40.47 -3.49 26.34
N SER A 7 39.38 -4.15 26.68
CA SER A 7 38.49 -4.75 25.69
C SER A 7 37.59 -3.66 25.07
N ALA A 8 37.80 -3.39 23.81
CA ALA A 8 36.91 -2.55 23.02
C ALA A 8 35.71 -3.40 22.57
N ALA A 9 34.55 -3.17 23.17
CA ALA A 9 33.29 -3.74 22.67
C ALA A 9 32.80 -2.90 21.49
N ALA A 10 32.87 -3.49 20.30
CA ALA A 10 32.26 -2.91 19.11
C ALA A 10 30.74 -3.07 19.18
N VAL A 11 30.02 -1.98 19.39
CA VAL A 11 28.55 -1.94 19.26
C VAL A 11 28.22 -1.82 17.78
N THR A 12 27.82 -2.93 17.18
CA THR A 12 27.27 -2.94 15.81
C THR A 12 25.83 -2.47 15.89
N ALA A 13 25.57 -1.21 15.58
CA ALA A 13 24.21 -0.70 15.41
C ALA A 13 23.64 -1.27 14.11
N LEU A 14 22.66 -2.19 14.21
CA LEU A 14 21.82 -2.57 13.09
C LEU A 14 20.90 -1.38 12.77
N LEU A 15 21.23 -0.65 11.74
CA LEU A 15 20.30 0.27 11.07
C LEU A 15 19.26 -0.60 10.36
N ALA A 16 18.10 -0.79 10.99
CA ALA A 16 16.91 -1.26 10.30
C ALA A 16 16.50 -0.14 9.34
N GLY A 17 16.99 -0.20 8.11
CA GLY A 17 16.56 0.66 7.04
C GLY A 17 15.10 0.36 6.74
N SER A 18 14.19 1.27 7.06
CA SER A 18 12.85 1.29 6.51
C SER A 18 13.02 1.49 5.01
N THR A 19 12.89 0.43 4.22
CA THR A 19 12.78 0.55 2.77
C THR A 19 11.43 1.22 2.52
N THR A 20 11.45 2.53 2.26
CA THR A 20 10.30 3.19 1.65
C THR A 20 10.04 2.46 0.34
N ALA A 21 8.82 1.95 0.16
CA ALA A 21 8.40 1.39 -1.11
C ALA A 21 8.56 2.50 -2.16
N MET A 22 9.44 2.28 -3.12
CA MET A 22 9.60 3.15 -4.27
C MET A 22 8.69 2.63 -5.37
N ALA A 23 8.02 3.53 -6.08
CA ALA A 23 7.25 3.17 -7.26
C ALA A 23 8.14 2.38 -8.24
N ASP A 24 7.62 1.25 -8.76
CA ASP A 24 8.46 0.28 -9.48
C ASP A 24 7.80 -0.20 -10.77
N GLU A 25 8.39 0.16 -11.93
CA GLU A 25 7.94 -0.29 -13.25
C GLU A 25 8.08 -1.82 -13.41
N ALA A 26 9.08 -2.43 -12.79
CA ALA A 26 9.23 -3.89 -12.82
C ALA A 26 8.12 -4.58 -12.02
N ALA A 27 7.60 -3.94 -10.95
CA ALA A 27 6.40 -4.39 -10.26
C ALA A 27 5.18 -4.30 -11.18
N ALA A 28 4.99 -3.17 -11.87
CA ALA A 28 3.90 -3.00 -12.83
C ALA A 28 3.89 -4.11 -13.89
N GLN A 29 5.04 -4.41 -14.50
CA GLN A 29 5.14 -5.48 -15.48
C GLN A 29 4.79 -6.85 -14.91
N ARG A 30 5.23 -7.18 -13.68
CA ARG A 30 4.89 -8.45 -13.02
C ARG A 30 3.38 -8.57 -12.79
N TRP A 31 2.74 -7.52 -12.30
CA TRP A 31 1.30 -7.50 -12.06
C TRP A 31 0.49 -7.63 -13.35
N ILE A 32 0.90 -6.96 -14.44
CA ILE A 32 0.30 -7.10 -15.77
C ILE A 32 0.38 -8.55 -16.26
N ASP A 33 1.52 -9.21 -16.07
CA ASP A 33 1.75 -10.56 -16.57
C ASP A 33 1.03 -11.65 -15.76
N GLN A 34 0.90 -11.46 -14.46
CA GLN A 34 0.43 -12.49 -13.53
C GLN A 34 -1.03 -12.33 -13.12
N GLU A 35 -1.51 -11.10 -12.97
CA GLU A 35 -2.81 -10.85 -12.33
C GLU A 35 -3.78 -10.09 -13.25
N PHE A 36 -3.30 -9.11 -14.03
CA PHE A 36 -4.18 -8.24 -14.81
C PHE A 36 -4.58 -8.83 -16.18
N GLN A 37 -4.62 -10.15 -16.26
CA GLN A 37 -5.05 -10.88 -17.46
C GLN A 37 -6.25 -11.79 -17.14
N PRO A 38 -7.21 -11.97 -18.07
CA PRO A 38 -7.28 -11.32 -19.39
C PRO A 38 -7.72 -9.85 -19.32
N SER A 39 -7.25 -9.03 -20.26
CA SER A 39 -7.60 -7.61 -20.39
C SER A 39 -8.01 -7.27 -21.81
N THR A 40 -8.83 -6.23 -21.98
CA THR A 40 -9.16 -5.65 -23.29
C THR A 40 -8.04 -4.79 -23.87
N LEU A 41 -7.12 -4.33 -23.00
CA LEU A 41 -5.91 -3.61 -23.40
C LEU A 41 -4.78 -4.59 -23.68
N SER A 42 -3.94 -4.28 -24.66
CA SER A 42 -2.67 -4.98 -24.84
C SER A 42 -1.75 -4.74 -23.63
N LYS A 43 -0.75 -5.61 -23.44
CA LYS A 43 0.22 -5.45 -22.33
C LYS A 43 0.99 -4.14 -22.43
N ASP A 44 1.31 -3.67 -23.64
CA ASP A 44 2.01 -2.40 -23.84
C ASP A 44 1.14 -1.20 -23.44
N GLU A 45 -0.15 -1.24 -23.75
CA GLU A 45 -1.10 -0.21 -23.33
C GLU A 45 -1.29 -0.23 -21.81
N GLN A 46 -1.41 -1.41 -21.19
CA GLN A 46 -1.46 -1.52 -19.73
C GLN A 46 -0.19 -0.96 -19.07
N LEU A 47 0.99 -1.27 -19.62
CA LEU A 47 2.25 -0.76 -19.08
C LEU A 47 2.34 0.76 -19.20
N ALA A 48 1.91 1.34 -20.32
CA ALA A 48 1.86 2.79 -20.51
C ALA A 48 0.93 3.47 -19.48
N GLU A 49 -0.20 2.84 -19.17
CA GLU A 49 -1.12 3.31 -18.13
C GLU A 49 -0.48 3.23 -16.74
N MET A 50 0.19 2.12 -16.41
CA MET A 50 0.91 1.97 -15.13
C MET A 50 2.04 3.00 -14.99
N GLN A 51 2.78 3.31 -16.05
CA GLN A 51 3.80 4.35 -16.05
C GLN A 51 3.21 5.74 -15.75
N TRP A 52 1.99 6.01 -16.24
CA TRP A 52 1.28 7.22 -15.88
C TRP A 52 0.95 7.25 -14.37
N PHE A 53 0.43 6.14 -13.80
CA PHE A 53 0.17 6.04 -12.36
C PHE A 53 1.44 6.22 -11.52
N ILE A 54 2.55 5.60 -11.91
CA ILE A 54 3.85 5.74 -11.25
C ILE A 54 4.27 7.22 -11.21
N SER A 55 4.19 7.90 -12.35
CA SER A 55 4.56 9.32 -12.45
C SER A 55 3.62 10.23 -11.64
N ALA A 56 2.32 9.95 -11.68
CA ALA A 56 1.32 10.72 -10.94
C ALA A 56 1.45 10.51 -9.41
N ALA A 57 1.89 9.33 -8.99
CA ALA A 57 2.07 8.98 -7.59
C ALA A 57 3.40 9.47 -6.98
N GLU A 58 4.39 9.83 -7.79
CA GLU A 58 5.72 10.22 -7.32
C GLU A 58 5.70 11.28 -6.19
N PRO A 59 4.90 12.36 -6.26
CA PRO A 59 4.82 13.36 -5.18
C PRO A 59 4.25 12.82 -3.87
N TYR A 60 3.59 11.66 -3.91
CA TYR A 60 2.90 11.02 -2.79
C TYR A 60 3.59 9.75 -2.29
N SER A 61 4.78 9.45 -2.80
CA SER A 61 5.55 8.26 -2.41
C SER A 61 5.77 8.23 -0.90
N GLY A 62 5.48 7.08 -0.29
CA GLY A 62 5.52 6.90 1.17
C GLY A 62 4.31 7.43 1.93
N MET A 63 3.33 8.02 1.25
CA MET A 63 2.03 8.36 1.85
C MET A 63 1.32 7.08 2.29
N GLU A 64 0.50 7.21 3.33
CA GLU A 64 -0.37 6.15 3.82
C GLU A 64 -1.82 6.62 3.74
N ILE A 65 -2.70 5.80 3.14
CA ILE A 65 -4.13 6.04 3.06
C ILE A 65 -4.89 4.89 3.72
N ASN A 66 -6.03 5.23 4.35
CA ASN A 66 -6.89 4.30 5.03
C ASN A 66 -8.19 4.12 4.25
N VAL A 67 -8.46 2.90 3.82
CA VAL A 67 -9.65 2.53 3.04
C VAL A 67 -10.52 1.60 3.85
N LEU A 68 -11.84 1.77 3.76
CA LEU A 68 -12.83 0.95 4.44
C LEU A 68 -13.79 0.35 3.42
N SER A 69 -14.02 -0.97 3.50
CA SER A 69 -15.01 -1.68 2.68
C SER A 69 -15.78 -2.72 3.49
N GLU A 70 -16.89 -3.14 2.96
CA GLU A 70 -17.65 -4.25 3.51
C GLU A 70 -17.05 -5.62 3.10
N GLY A 71 -17.39 -6.67 3.88
CA GLY A 71 -16.88 -8.01 3.71
C GLY A 71 -17.58 -8.82 2.64
N ILE A 72 -17.36 -8.49 1.36
CA ILE A 72 -17.78 -9.28 0.19
C ILE A 72 -16.57 -9.80 -0.58
N PRO A 73 -16.71 -10.85 -1.41
CA PRO A 73 -15.58 -11.44 -2.14
C PRO A 73 -14.79 -10.45 -2.99
N THR A 74 -15.47 -9.50 -3.63
CA THR A 74 -14.83 -8.46 -4.46
C THR A 74 -13.91 -7.58 -3.62
N HIS A 75 -14.40 -7.07 -2.48
CA HIS A 75 -13.60 -6.20 -1.62
C HIS A 75 -12.47 -6.95 -0.89
N SER A 76 -12.67 -8.26 -0.62
CA SER A 76 -11.59 -9.11 -0.12
C SER A 76 -10.45 -9.23 -1.14
N TYR A 77 -10.79 -9.42 -2.43
CA TYR A 77 -9.80 -9.43 -3.51
C TYR A 77 -9.09 -8.08 -3.66
N GLU A 78 -9.83 -6.97 -3.60
CA GLU A 78 -9.25 -5.63 -3.62
C GLU A 78 -8.26 -5.42 -2.48
N SER A 79 -8.65 -5.81 -1.25
CA SER A 79 -7.80 -5.67 -0.06
C SER A 79 -6.57 -6.58 -0.10
N GLU A 80 -6.74 -7.85 -0.48
CA GLU A 80 -5.68 -8.85 -0.38
C GLU A 80 -4.73 -8.84 -1.58
N VAL A 81 -5.21 -8.46 -2.77
CA VAL A 81 -4.48 -8.54 -4.04
C VAL A 81 -4.22 -7.17 -4.63
N LEU A 82 -5.28 -6.41 -4.96
CA LEU A 82 -5.12 -5.14 -5.68
C LEU A 82 -4.44 -4.06 -4.84
N THR A 83 -4.64 -4.06 -3.52
CA THR A 83 -3.93 -3.18 -2.61
C THR A 83 -2.41 -3.39 -2.70
N LYS A 84 -1.94 -4.64 -2.75
CA LYS A 84 -0.50 -4.93 -2.92
C LYS A 84 0.03 -4.45 -4.26
N ALA A 85 -0.74 -4.67 -5.33
CA ALA A 85 -0.38 -4.18 -6.66
C ALA A 85 -0.22 -2.65 -6.64
N PHE A 86 -1.18 -1.95 -6.07
CA PHE A 86 -1.16 -0.49 -5.96
C PHE A 86 0.05 0.00 -5.16
N GLU A 87 0.32 -0.61 -4.00
CA GLU A 87 1.48 -0.25 -3.16
C GLU A 87 2.80 -0.45 -3.89
N GLU A 88 3.00 -1.60 -4.55
CA GLU A 88 4.23 -1.92 -5.27
C GLU A 88 4.43 -1.04 -6.51
N ILE A 89 3.35 -0.67 -7.21
CA ILE A 89 3.41 0.15 -8.41
C ILE A 89 3.61 1.63 -8.08
N THR A 90 2.93 2.14 -7.03
CA THR A 90 2.87 3.58 -6.75
C THR A 90 3.78 4.04 -5.61
N GLY A 91 4.18 3.13 -4.73
CA GLY A 91 4.88 3.49 -3.48
C GLY A 91 4.00 4.13 -2.41
N ILE A 92 2.67 4.15 -2.61
CA ILE A 92 1.68 4.64 -1.63
C ILE A 92 1.15 3.45 -0.86
N LYS A 93 1.21 3.50 0.48
CA LYS A 93 0.69 2.44 1.35
C LYS A 93 -0.81 2.55 1.53
N VAL A 94 -1.52 1.42 1.49
CA VAL A 94 -2.96 1.35 1.68
C VAL A 94 -3.31 0.42 2.84
N ASN A 95 -3.92 0.97 3.88
CA ASN A 95 -4.52 0.19 4.96
C ASN A 95 -5.99 -0.07 4.60
N HIS A 96 -6.25 -1.18 3.91
CA HIS A 96 -7.59 -1.55 3.49
C HIS A 96 -8.26 -2.42 4.57
N GLN A 97 -9.18 -1.84 5.32
CA GLN A 97 -9.93 -2.52 6.38
C GLN A 97 -11.24 -3.06 5.83
N ILE A 98 -11.53 -4.34 6.15
CA ILE A 98 -12.81 -5.00 5.81
C ILE A 98 -13.64 -5.14 7.08
N LEU A 99 -14.87 -4.66 7.05
CA LEU A 99 -15.85 -4.74 8.17
C LEU A 99 -17.18 -5.33 7.68
N GLY A 100 -18.12 -5.55 8.60
CA GLY A 100 -19.50 -5.83 8.22
C GLY A 100 -20.19 -4.58 7.65
N GLU A 101 -21.14 -4.75 6.72
CA GLU A 101 -21.86 -3.65 6.05
C GLU A 101 -22.37 -2.58 7.03
N GLY A 102 -23.08 -3.01 8.07
CA GLY A 102 -23.59 -2.09 9.10
C GLY A 102 -22.49 -1.35 9.87
N GLU A 103 -21.34 -1.96 10.07
CA GLU A 103 -20.18 -1.35 10.73
C GLU A 103 -19.51 -0.31 9.82
N VAL A 104 -19.43 -0.56 8.50
CA VAL A 104 -18.95 0.43 7.51
C VAL A 104 -19.81 1.67 7.56
N VAL A 105 -21.14 1.51 7.45
CA VAL A 105 -22.09 2.63 7.50
C VAL A 105 -21.95 3.42 8.80
N GLN A 106 -21.86 2.73 9.94
CA GLN A 106 -21.70 3.37 11.24
C GLN A 106 -20.36 4.13 11.36
N ALA A 107 -19.27 3.54 10.88
CA ALA A 107 -17.94 4.15 10.90
C ALA A 107 -17.91 5.45 10.08
N VAL A 108 -18.45 5.40 8.85
CA VAL A 108 -18.55 6.57 7.96
C VAL A 108 -19.44 7.66 8.55
N GLN A 109 -20.61 7.30 9.08
CA GLN A 109 -21.50 8.26 9.75
C GLN A 109 -20.82 8.93 10.95
N THR A 110 -20.12 8.15 11.77
CA THR A 110 -19.39 8.65 12.94
C THR A 110 -18.28 9.63 12.52
N GLN A 111 -17.54 9.29 11.48
CA GLN A 111 -16.53 10.17 10.92
C GLN A 111 -17.12 11.51 10.47
N MET A 112 -18.21 11.47 9.70
CA MET A 112 -18.90 12.67 9.22
C MET A 112 -19.46 13.53 10.38
N GLN A 113 -20.02 12.92 11.40
CA GLN A 113 -20.57 13.63 12.55
C GLN A 113 -19.53 14.25 13.47
N THR A 114 -18.39 13.57 13.64
CA THR A 114 -17.32 14.03 14.54
C THR A 114 -16.29 14.93 13.88
N GLY A 115 -16.26 14.97 12.54
CA GLY A 115 -15.25 15.67 11.76
C GLY A 115 -13.85 15.04 11.86
N ARG A 116 -13.75 13.82 12.40
CA ARG A 116 -12.48 13.08 12.44
C ARG A 116 -12.29 12.34 11.14
N ASN A 117 -11.19 12.60 10.46
CA ASN A 117 -10.80 11.87 9.25
C ASN A 117 -10.01 10.63 9.64
N LEU A 118 -10.70 9.48 9.78
CA LEU A 118 -10.09 8.18 10.09
C LEU A 118 -9.86 7.35 8.82
N TYR A 119 -10.73 7.52 7.84
CA TYR A 119 -10.69 6.85 6.54
C TYR A 119 -10.68 7.90 5.43
N ASP A 120 -9.77 7.73 4.49
CA ASP A 120 -9.61 8.62 3.34
C ASP A 120 -10.56 8.26 2.21
N ALA A 121 -10.93 6.97 2.12
CA ALA A 121 -11.90 6.44 1.18
C ALA A 121 -12.72 5.31 1.79
N TYR A 122 -13.90 5.08 1.22
CA TYR A 122 -14.72 3.90 1.53
C TYR A 122 -15.41 3.40 0.26
N VAL A 123 -15.64 2.09 0.23
CA VAL A 123 -16.38 1.42 -0.85
C VAL A 123 -17.62 0.77 -0.24
N ASN A 124 -18.78 1.04 -0.83
CA ASN A 124 -20.07 0.51 -0.43
C ASN A 124 -20.91 0.30 -1.69
N ASP A 125 -21.73 -0.76 -1.71
CA ASP A 125 -22.65 -1.09 -2.80
C ASP A 125 -23.90 -0.19 -2.80
#